data_012e503fcc04deb110a3857cb8b8eef9
#
_entry.id   012e503fcc04deb110a3857cb8b8eef9
#
_cell.length_a   1.000
_cell.length_b   1.000
_cell.length_c   1.000
_cell.angle_alpha   90.00
_cell.angle_beta   90.00
_cell.angle_gamma   90.00
#
_symmetry.space_group_name_H-M   'P 1'
#
loop_
_entity.id
_entity.type
_entity.pdbx_description
1 polymer ?
#
loop_
_entity_poly.entity_id
_entity_poly.type
_entity_poly.pdbx_seq_one_letter_code
_entity_poly.pdbx_strand_id
1 'polypeptide(L)'
;MAKGQADNTLALKCLPLKRRRQGGAALIIVMLVVALVAVLAVSMSGRLQMSVVRTSNFQQAEQAYWYWLSAEEVVKDLLQEEMSDNNNIANREQQWYITGESGARFPVQDGVIAGRIRDLHSCFNLNALRVSGEGQQDLLNRRRAQFRLLLAAANPDIDAYTVDVITDSLVDWLDADSDIISSYGAEDADYQSLVVPYKAANTLLAHVSELRLVRGVTADIFNNLLPHVCVIPRSSVLSININTLSDEAAPLLHAITVGAVDLGGAQSALESRDQQGFESFEEARNSNVLSNIATAQLRPNMGGGPLSAGMPRLGTSLDDIGVRSEYFELNTEVVYGDLIFRGTSQLRVTKEQVRVLYRGIGD
;
A
#
# COMPACT_ATOMS: atom_id res chain seq x y z
N MET A 1 -123.70 -35.29 37.22
CA MET A 1 -123.15 -33.99 37.54
C MET A 1 -121.60 -34.03 37.36
N ALA A 2 -121.07 -32.96 36.72
CA ALA A 2 -119.70 -32.52 36.65
C ALA A 2 -118.66 -33.42 35.93
N LYS A 3 -118.34 -33.00 34.92
CA LYS A 3 -117.36 -32.06 34.40
C LYS A 3 -115.98 -32.76 34.09
N GLY A 4 -115.71 -32.84 32.91
CA GLY A 4 -114.41 -33.19 32.30
C GLY A 4 -113.34 -32.15 32.45
N GLN A 5 -112.17 -32.56 32.40
CA GLN A 5 -111.04 -31.65 32.20
C GLN A 5 -110.14 -32.31 31.17
N ALA A 6 -109.99 -31.70 30.04
CA ALA A 6 -109.11 -32.11 28.97
C ALA A 6 -107.66 -31.62 29.33
N ASP A 7 -106.74 -32.53 29.39
CA ASP A 7 -105.32 -32.27 29.49
C ASP A 7 -104.66 -32.18 28.12
N ASN A 8 -104.24 -30.95 27.80
CA ASN A 8 -103.64 -30.62 26.53
C ASN A 8 -102.10 -30.57 26.74
N THR A 9 -101.45 -31.70 26.67
CA THR A 9 -100.01 -31.79 26.71
C THR A 9 -99.40 -31.59 25.29
N LEU A 10 -98.89 -30.39 25.13
CA LEU A 10 -98.08 -30.04 23.94
C LEU A 10 -96.73 -30.78 23.99
N ALA A 11 -96.62 -31.83 23.22
CA ALA A 11 -95.37 -32.54 22.99
C ALA A 11 -94.48 -31.71 22.07
N LEU A 12 -93.47 -31.05 22.66
CA LEU A 12 -92.37 -30.41 21.91
C LEU A 12 -91.53 -31.48 21.22
N LYS A 13 -91.71 -31.60 19.93
CA LYS A 13 -90.81 -32.38 19.03
C LYS A 13 -89.45 -31.76 19.02
N CYS A 14 -88.46 -32.26 19.74
CA CYS A 14 -87.04 -32.00 19.54
C CYS A 14 -86.60 -32.50 18.15
N LEU A 15 -86.36 -31.58 17.26
CA LEU A 15 -85.71 -31.84 15.98
C LEU A 15 -84.24 -32.21 16.25
N PRO A 16 -83.75 -33.35 15.72
CA PRO A 16 -82.35 -33.71 15.85
C PRO A 16 -81.50 -32.70 15.03
N LEU A 17 -80.65 -31.93 15.69
CA LEU A 17 -79.62 -31.17 15.09
C LEU A 17 -78.69 -32.10 14.30
N LYS A 18 -78.81 -32.08 12.97
CA LYS A 18 -77.97 -32.79 12.04
C LYS A 18 -76.54 -32.27 12.23
N ARG A 19 -75.70 -32.96 13.03
CA ARG A 19 -74.24 -32.71 13.14
C ARG A 19 -73.67 -32.86 11.73
N ARG A 20 -73.47 -31.76 11.02
CA ARG A 20 -72.63 -31.74 9.81
C ARG A 20 -71.27 -32.27 10.19
N ARG A 21 -70.92 -33.43 9.68
CA ARG A 21 -69.53 -33.95 9.76
C ARG A 21 -68.63 -32.97 9.02
N GLN A 22 -67.93 -32.11 9.76
CA GLN A 22 -66.83 -31.31 9.29
C GLN A 22 -65.59 -32.19 9.16
N GLY A 23 -65.68 -33.22 8.27
CA GLY A 23 -64.56 -34.08 7.97
C GLY A 23 -63.76 -33.45 6.82
N GLY A 24 -62.55 -33.06 7.05
CA GLY A 24 -61.59 -32.55 6.03
C GLY A 24 -61.03 -31.16 6.29
N ALA A 25 -61.85 -30.20 6.73
CA ALA A 25 -61.37 -28.83 6.96
C ALA A 25 -60.31 -28.76 8.08
N ALA A 26 -60.48 -29.52 9.16
CA ALA A 26 -59.51 -29.61 10.25
C ALA A 26 -58.14 -30.14 9.78
N LEU A 27 -58.11 -31.15 8.91
CA LEU A 27 -56.87 -31.69 8.39
C LEU A 27 -56.10 -30.66 7.52
N ILE A 28 -56.85 -29.93 6.66
CA ILE A 28 -56.25 -28.87 5.82
C ILE A 28 -55.67 -27.75 6.70
N ILE A 29 -56.38 -27.33 7.73
CA ILE A 29 -55.88 -26.29 8.67
C ILE A 29 -54.61 -26.79 9.38
N VAL A 30 -54.60 -28.03 9.88
CA VAL A 30 -53.40 -28.61 10.52
C VAL A 30 -52.23 -28.67 9.52
N MET A 31 -52.45 -29.16 8.28
CA MET A 31 -51.39 -29.20 7.27
C MET A 31 -50.88 -27.78 6.94
N LEU A 32 -51.75 -26.78 6.86
CA LEU A 32 -51.38 -25.39 6.62
C LEU A 32 -50.53 -24.81 7.77
N VAL A 33 -50.92 -25.09 9.00
CA VAL A 33 -50.17 -24.64 10.21
C VAL A 33 -48.80 -25.35 10.24
N VAL A 34 -48.73 -26.64 9.98
CA VAL A 34 -47.46 -27.37 9.94
C VAL A 34 -46.56 -26.84 8.82
N ALA A 35 -47.12 -26.60 7.63
CA ALA A 35 -46.36 -26.00 6.53
C ALA A 35 -45.83 -24.60 6.90
N LEU A 36 -46.62 -23.74 7.53
CA LEU A 36 -46.24 -22.42 7.99
C LEU A 36 -45.11 -22.52 9.01
N VAL A 37 -45.25 -23.39 10.03
CA VAL A 37 -44.22 -23.62 11.05
C VAL A 37 -42.92 -24.13 10.42
N ALA A 38 -43.01 -25.07 9.46
CA ALA A 38 -41.83 -25.57 8.76
C ALA A 38 -41.11 -24.45 7.99
N VAL A 39 -41.83 -23.59 7.25
CA VAL A 39 -41.23 -22.43 6.54
C VAL A 39 -40.56 -21.45 7.51
N LEU A 40 -41.20 -21.14 8.65
CA LEU A 40 -40.63 -20.29 9.68
C LEU A 40 -39.37 -20.92 10.29
N ALA A 41 -39.40 -22.22 10.59
CA ALA A 41 -38.23 -22.93 11.14
C ALA A 41 -37.06 -22.95 10.17
N VAL A 42 -37.27 -23.19 8.88
CA VAL A 42 -36.22 -23.16 7.84
C VAL A 42 -35.66 -21.73 7.68
N SER A 43 -36.54 -20.73 7.63
CA SER A 43 -36.09 -19.33 7.51
C SER A 43 -35.28 -18.85 8.71
N MET A 44 -35.68 -19.27 9.92
CA MET A 44 -34.96 -18.97 11.14
C MET A 44 -33.59 -19.69 11.19
N SER A 45 -33.53 -20.95 10.79
CA SER A 45 -32.28 -21.73 10.70
C SER A 45 -31.31 -21.08 9.73
N GLY A 46 -31.75 -20.63 8.56
CA GLY A 46 -30.90 -19.94 7.58
C GLY A 46 -30.33 -18.60 8.13
N ARG A 47 -31.15 -17.84 8.85
CA ARG A 47 -30.68 -16.59 9.51
C ARG A 47 -29.65 -16.86 10.60
N LEU A 48 -29.86 -17.92 11.41
CA LEU A 48 -28.92 -18.31 12.45
C LEU A 48 -27.58 -18.75 11.85
N GLN A 49 -27.58 -19.59 10.79
CA GLN A 49 -26.36 -19.98 10.10
C GLN A 49 -25.59 -18.77 9.56
N MET A 50 -26.30 -17.84 8.90
CA MET A 50 -25.66 -16.62 8.39
C MET A 50 -25.08 -15.77 9.53
N SER A 51 -25.76 -15.68 10.66
CA SER A 51 -25.28 -14.96 11.84
C SER A 51 -24.01 -15.61 12.42
N VAL A 52 -24.00 -16.94 12.53
CA VAL A 52 -22.83 -17.69 13.02
C VAL A 52 -21.63 -17.49 12.09
N VAL A 53 -21.81 -17.61 10.76
CA VAL A 53 -20.73 -17.39 9.79
C VAL A 53 -20.20 -15.97 9.87
N ARG A 54 -21.08 -14.97 9.94
CA ARG A 54 -20.64 -13.55 10.08
C ARG A 54 -19.86 -13.33 11.37
N THR A 55 -20.32 -13.87 12.49
CA THR A 55 -19.63 -13.75 13.78
C THR A 55 -18.27 -14.45 13.73
N SER A 56 -18.19 -15.64 13.14
CA SER A 56 -16.93 -16.37 12.97
C SER A 56 -15.94 -15.58 12.10
N ASN A 57 -16.39 -15.06 10.95
CA ASN A 57 -15.53 -14.26 10.07
C ASN A 57 -15.03 -12.98 10.76
N PHE A 58 -15.87 -12.34 11.56
CA PHE A 58 -15.48 -11.17 12.32
C PHE A 58 -14.43 -11.51 13.38
N GLN A 59 -14.61 -12.59 14.14
CA GLN A 59 -13.64 -13.04 15.12
C GLN A 59 -12.30 -13.44 14.48
N GLN A 60 -12.34 -14.11 13.31
CA GLN A 60 -11.13 -14.44 12.58
C GLN A 60 -10.38 -13.17 12.09
N ALA A 61 -11.10 -12.19 11.56
CA ALA A 61 -10.52 -10.93 11.12
C ALA A 61 -9.91 -10.14 12.30
N GLU A 62 -10.58 -10.12 13.45
CA GLU A 62 -10.07 -9.48 14.65
C GLU A 62 -8.82 -10.18 15.19
N GLN A 63 -8.78 -11.51 15.19
CA GLN A 63 -7.61 -12.27 15.62
C GLN A 63 -6.43 -12.05 14.65
N ALA A 64 -6.67 -12.06 13.33
CA ALA A 64 -5.65 -11.77 12.33
C ALA A 64 -5.09 -10.34 12.46
N TYR A 65 -5.94 -9.37 12.77
CA TYR A 65 -5.54 -7.99 13.06
C TYR A 65 -4.59 -7.91 14.28
N TRP A 66 -4.89 -8.64 15.36
CA TRP A 66 -4.02 -8.68 16.54
C TRP A 66 -2.68 -9.38 16.26
N TYR A 67 -2.66 -10.39 15.41
CA TYR A 67 -1.42 -11.02 14.96
C TYR A 67 -0.56 -10.06 14.12
N TRP A 68 -1.17 -9.26 13.24
CA TRP A 68 -0.45 -8.21 12.53
C TRP A 68 0.19 -7.21 13.48
N LEU A 69 -0.55 -6.70 14.47
CA LEU A 69 0.00 -5.76 15.45
C LEU A 69 1.11 -6.40 16.30
N SER A 70 0.98 -7.68 16.62
CA SER A 70 2.03 -8.40 17.34
C SER A 70 3.31 -8.54 16.51
N ALA A 71 3.18 -8.82 15.21
CA ALA A 71 4.33 -8.85 14.30
C ALA A 71 4.99 -7.46 14.18
N GLU A 72 4.20 -6.39 14.13
CA GLU A 72 4.71 -5.03 14.12
C GLU A 72 5.55 -4.72 15.37
N GLU A 73 5.10 -5.11 16.57
CA GLU A 73 5.86 -4.90 17.81
C GLU A 73 7.19 -5.69 17.79
N VAL A 74 7.18 -6.94 17.34
CA VAL A 74 8.42 -7.74 17.20
C VAL A 74 9.41 -7.07 16.24
N VAL A 75 8.93 -6.56 15.11
CA VAL A 75 9.78 -5.87 14.13
C VAL A 75 10.29 -4.54 14.68
N LYS A 76 9.51 -3.83 15.48
CA LYS A 76 9.96 -2.59 16.13
C LYS A 76 11.12 -2.86 17.10
N ASP A 77 11.01 -3.91 17.90
CA ASP A 77 12.07 -4.30 18.84
C ASP A 77 13.34 -4.70 18.07
N LEU A 78 13.21 -5.51 17.01
CA LEU A 78 14.31 -5.91 16.15
C LEU A 78 15.02 -4.70 15.51
N LEU A 79 14.26 -3.79 14.90
CA LEU A 79 14.81 -2.60 14.28
C LEU A 79 15.45 -1.65 15.32
N GLN A 80 14.85 -1.53 16.51
CA GLN A 80 15.40 -0.70 17.57
C GLN A 80 16.77 -1.23 18.04
N GLU A 81 16.90 -2.53 18.25
CA GLU A 81 18.14 -3.18 18.67
C GLU A 81 19.24 -3.01 17.61
N GLU A 82 18.96 -3.37 16.36
CA GLU A 82 19.98 -3.37 15.31
C GLU A 82 20.38 -1.96 14.83
N MET A 83 19.43 -1.00 14.80
CA MET A 83 19.71 0.34 14.30
C MET A 83 20.32 1.26 15.36
N SER A 84 19.92 1.14 16.64
CA SER A 84 20.49 1.97 17.71
C SER A 84 21.96 1.69 17.93
N ASP A 85 22.34 0.43 17.89
CA ASP A 85 23.73 -0.01 18.11
C ASP A 85 24.65 0.41 16.96
N ASN A 86 24.15 0.48 15.73
CA ASN A 86 24.91 0.80 14.52
C ASN A 86 24.75 2.26 14.04
N ASN A 87 24.26 3.15 14.88
CA ASN A 87 24.05 4.57 14.51
C ASN A 87 23.20 4.74 13.23
N ASN A 88 22.17 3.90 13.07
CA ASN A 88 21.27 3.79 11.91
C ASN A 88 21.97 3.38 10.59
N ILE A 89 23.16 2.81 10.64
CA ILE A 89 23.78 2.18 9.47
C ILE A 89 23.02 0.87 9.20
N ALA A 90 22.40 0.79 8.02
CA ALA A 90 21.66 -0.37 7.60
C ALA A 90 22.35 -1.08 6.44
N ASN A 91 22.42 -2.41 6.49
CA ASN A 91 23.05 -3.25 5.49
C ASN A 91 22.31 -4.60 5.32
N ARG A 92 22.77 -5.41 4.37
CA ARG A 92 22.12 -6.67 3.96
C ARG A 92 22.50 -7.88 4.85
N GLU A 93 23.49 -7.77 5.74
CA GLU A 93 23.86 -8.83 6.69
C GLU A 93 23.06 -8.76 7.99
N GLN A 94 22.36 -7.66 8.25
CA GLN A 94 21.56 -7.49 9.46
C GLN A 94 20.33 -8.42 9.46
N GLN A 95 19.93 -8.84 10.65
CA GLN A 95 18.87 -9.82 10.83
C GLN A 95 17.52 -9.33 10.28
N TRP A 96 17.23 -8.03 10.40
CA TRP A 96 16.02 -7.45 9.84
C TRP A 96 15.95 -7.63 8.31
N TYR A 97 17.08 -7.48 7.59
CA TYR A 97 17.16 -7.66 6.15
C TYR A 97 17.03 -9.14 5.77
N ILE A 98 17.85 -10.01 6.39
CA ILE A 98 17.82 -11.45 6.11
C ILE A 98 16.42 -12.04 6.37
N THR A 99 15.81 -11.65 7.48
CA THR A 99 14.46 -12.08 7.86
C THR A 99 13.41 -11.50 6.91
N GLY A 100 13.55 -10.23 6.53
CA GLY A 100 12.64 -9.53 5.64
C GLY A 100 12.68 -10.07 4.21
N GLU A 101 13.86 -10.29 3.64
CA GLU A 101 14.04 -10.85 2.29
C GLU A 101 13.53 -12.29 2.18
N SER A 102 13.83 -13.12 3.17
CA SER A 102 13.38 -14.52 3.19
C SER A 102 11.85 -14.65 3.31
N GLY A 103 11.14 -13.57 3.68
CA GLY A 103 9.72 -13.62 3.97
C GLY A 103 9.46 -14.54 5.15
N ALA A 104 10.08 -14.25 6.28
CA ALA A 104 10.03 -15.10 7.48
C ALA A 104 8.59 -15.48 7.84
N ARG A 105 8.40 -16.76 8.12
CA ARG A 105 7.12 -17.35 8.49
C ARG A 105 7.14 -17.83 9.92
N PHE A 106 6.23 -17.32 10.71
CA PHE A 106 6.07 -17.66 12.12
C PHE A 106 4.75 -18.41 12.32
N PRO A 107 4.79 -19.68 12.75
CA PRO A 107 3.55 -20.38 13.08
C PRO A 107 2.94 -19.78 14.36
N VAL A 108 1.65 -19.58 14.33
CA VAL A 108 0.83 -19.16 15.47
C VAL A 108 -0.31 -20.16 15.65
N GLN A 109 -1.07 -20.03 16.74
CA GLN A 109 -2.23 -20.89 16.93
C GLN A 109 -3.22 -20.70 15.77
N ASP A 110 -3.56 -21.79 15.10
CA ASP A 110 -4.49 -21.88 13.96
C ASP A 110 -4.10 -21.02 12.73
N GLY A 111 -2.81 -20.65 12.60
CA GLY A 111 -2.37 -19.81 11.49
C GLY A 111 -0.87 -19.65 11.31
N VAL A 112 -0.51 -18.76 10.38
CA VAL A 112 0.87 -18.39 10.07
C VAL A 112 0.94 -16.89 9.83
N ILE A 113 1.95 -16.24 10.38
CA ILE A 113 2.31 -14.86 10.06
C ILE A 113 3.52 -14.89 9.12
N ALA A 114 3.43 -14.22 7.98
CA ALA A 114 4.56 -13.94 7.11
C ALA A 114 4.82 -12.43 7.08
N GLY A 115 6.08 -12.03 7.17
CA GLY A 115 6.47 -10.62 7.16
C GLY A 115 7.63 -10.35 6.20
N ARG A 116 7.57 -9.21 5.50
CA ARG A 116 8.69 -8.64 4.74
C ARG A 116 8.99 -7.25 5.24
N ILE A 117 10.27 -6.98 5.45
CA ILE A 117 10.75 -5.65 5.85
C ILE A 117 11.51 -5.06 4.67
N ARG A 118 11.11 -3.86 4.24
CA ARG A 118 11.76 -3.10 3.18
C ARG A 118 12.32 -1.81 3.77
N ASP A 119 13.53 -1.47 3.41
CA ASP A 119 14.11 -0.15 3.68
C ASP A 119 13.51 0.89 2.70
N LEU A 120 12.88 1.94 3.20
CA LEU A 120 12.35 3.02 2.38
C LEU A 120 13.43 4.03 1.91
N HIS A 121 14.68 3.81 2.31
CA HIS A 121 15.84 4.46 1.70
C HIS A 121 16.41 3.65 0.51
N SER A 122 15.82 2.50 0.16
CA SER A 122 16.15 1.73 -1.05
C SER A 122 15.27 2.06 -2.26
N CYS A 123 14.47 3.13 -2.19
CA CYS A 123 13.54 3.58 -3.23
C CYS A 123 13.49 5.09 -3.33
N PHE A 124 13.06 5.61 -4.48
CA PHE A 124 12.84 7.04 -4.67
C PHE A 124 11.57 7.47 -3.94
N ASN A 125 11.71 8.29 -2.91
CA ASN A 125 10.55 8.88 -2.23
C ASN A 125 9.87 9.90 -3.15
N LEU A 126 8.68 9.60 -3.66
CA LEU A 126 7.92 10.47 -4.56
C LEU A 126 7.65 11.84 -3.95
N ASN A 127 7.47 11.92 -2.64
CA ASN A 127 7.28 13.17 -1.92
C ASN A 127 8.49 14.12 -1.98
N ALA A 128 9.66 13.63 -2.39
CA ALA A 128 10.85 14.45 -2.56
C ALA A 128 10.75 15.44 -3.74
N LEU A 129 9.77 15.25 -4.63
CA LEU A 129 9.45 16.22 -5.68
C LEU A 129 8.76 17.48 -5.13
N ARG A 130 8.19 17.42 -3.93
CA ARG A 130 7.71 18.63 -3.23
C ARG A 130 8.89 19.40 -2.64
N VAL A 131 9.41 20.30 -3.41
CA VAL A 131 10.46 21.23 -2.97
C VAL A 131 9.82 22.59 -2.75
N SER A 132 9.89 23.12 -1.52
CA SER A 132 9.29 24.39 -1.16
C SER A 132 10.34 25.30 -0.50
N GLY A 133 10.26 26.59 -0.77
CA GLY A 133 11.14 27.62 -0.20
C GLY A 133 11.85 28.46 -1.27
N GLU A 134 12.15 29.71 -0.95
CA GLU A 134 12.89 30.58 -1.83
C GLU A 134 14.32 30.06 -2.09
N GLY A 135 14.78 30.14 -3.32
CA GLY A 135 16.12 29.69 -3.73
C GLY A 135 16.28 28.17 -3.91
N GLN A 136 15.22 27.40 -3.83
CA GLN A 136 15.23 25.92 -3.96
C GLN A 136 15.05 25.42 -5.41
N GLN A 137 15.05 26.33 -6.39
CA GLN A 137 14.82 25.99 -7.80
C GLN A 137 15.82 24.96 -8.34
N ASP A 138 17.08 25.04 -7.94
CA ASP A 138 18.10 24.07 -8.38
C ASP A 138 17.83 22.68 -7.81
N LEU A 139 17.35 22.60 -6.57
CA LEU A 139 16.95 21.33 -5.96
C LEU A 139 15.73 20.75 -6.68
N LEU A 140 14.70 21.55 -6.94
CA LEU A 140 13.51 21.11 -7.70
C LEU A 140 13.89 20.60 -9.09
N ASN A 141 14.74 21.34 -9.81
CA ASN A 141 15.22 20.92 -11.12
C ASN A 141 15.98 19.59 -11.04
N ARG A 142 16.78 19.37 -10.00
CA ARG A 142 17.49 18.12 -9.75
C ARG A 142 16.49 16.97 -9.49
N ARG A 143 15.51 17.16 -8.61
CA ARG A 143 14.48 16.13 -8.31
C ARG A 143 13.68 15.75 -9.56
N ARG A 144 13.30 16.73 -10.37
CA ARG A 144 12.63 16.49 -11.66
C ARG A 144 13.54 15.70 -12.63
N ALA A 145 14.81 16.04 -12.72
CA ALA A 145 15.77 15.33 -13.57
C ALA A 145 15.98 13.88 -13.10
N GLN A 146 16.13 13.67 -11.79
CA GLN A 146 16.24 12.34 -11.19
C GLN A 146 15.00 11.48 -11.48
N PHE A 147 13.81 12.03 -11.25
CA PHE A 147 12.57 11.29 -11.50
C PHE A 147 12.33 10.98 -12.98
N ARG A 148 12.64 11.91 -13.89
CA ARG A 148 12.57 11.69 -15.35
C ARG A 148 13.46 10.53 -15.78
N LEU A 149 14.70 10.49 -15.30
CA LEU A 149 15.63 9.40 -15.60
C LEU A 149 15.16 8.07 -15.03
N LEU A 150 14.62 8.07 -13.82
CA LEU A 150 14.07 6.87 -13.22
C LEU A 150 12.88 6.34 -14.02
N LEU A 151 11.95 7.23 -14.38
CA LEU A 151 10.77 6.88 -15.16
C LEU A 151 11.12 6.31 -16.53
N ALA A 152 12.08 6.93 -17.21
CA ALA A 152 12.58 6.45 -18.52
C ALA A 152 13.35 5.11 -18.40
N ALA A 153 14.17 4.95 -17.36
CA ALA A 153 14.93 3.72 -17.16
C ALA A 153 14.04 2.53 -16.76
N ALA A 154 12.98 2.78 -15.99
CA ALA A 154 11.99 1.75 -15.62
C ALA A 154 11.02 1.41 -16.76
N ASN A 155 10.86 2.31 -17.74
CA ASN A 155 9.94 2.14 -18.88
C ASN A 155 10.65 2.43 -20.19
N PRO A 156 11.42 1.49 -20.76
CA PRO A 156 12.28 1.76 -21.93
C PRO A 156 11.52 2.23 -23.18
N ASP A 157 10.24 1.89 -23.31
CA ASP A 157 9.39 2.24 -24.45
C ASP A 157 8.62 3.56 -24.26
N ILE A 158 8.80 4.26 -23.13
CA ILE A 158 8.10 5.52 -22.84
C ILE A 158 8.67 6.65 -23.68
N ASP A 159 7.81 7.47 -24.28
CA ASP A 159 8.25 8.65 -25.00
C ASP A 159 8.58 9.83 -24.07
N ALA A 160 9.45 10.73 -24.54
CA ALA A 160 9.92 11.86 -23.74
C ALA A 160 8.80 12.83 -23.34
N TYR A 161 7.76 13.00 -24.18
CA TYR A 161 6.62 13.83 -23.85
C TYR A 161 5.85 13.28 -22.65
N THR A 162 5.58 11.97 -22.63
CA THR A 162 4.90 11.30 -21.52
C THR A 162 5.71 11.37 -20.22
N VAL A 163 7.05 11.25 -20.30
CA VAL A 163 7.96 11.44 -19.15
C VAL A 163 7.81 12.85 -18.58
N ASP A 164 7.78 13.87 -19.43
CA ASP A 164 7.62 15.25 -19.00
C ASP A 164 6.24 15.51 -18.39
N VAL A 165 5.17 14.99 -19.01
CA VAL A 165 3.79 15.11 -18.50
C VAL A 165 3.67 14.48 -17.11
N ILE A 166 4.14 13.27 -16.92
CA ILE A 166 4.05 12.59 -15.61
C ILE A 166 4.85 13.33 -14.55
N THR A 167 6.07 13.73 -14.89
CA THR A 167 6.96 14.41 -13.93
C THR A 167 6.39 15.73 -13.45
N ASP A 168 5.96 16.58 -14.38
CA ASP A 168 5.48 17.91 -14.05
C ASP A 168 4.09 17.87 -13.41
N SER A 169 3.21 16.97 -13.88
CA SER A 169 1.91 16.73 -13.21
C SER A 169 2.05 16.16 -11.79
N LEU A 170 3.11 15.38 -11.50
CA LEU A 170 3.35 14.90 -10.14
C LEU A 170 3.89 16.02 -9.24
N VAL A 171 4.66 16.97 -9.77
CA VAL A 171 5.08 18.15 -9.00
C VAL A 171 3.87 18.99 -8.63
N ASP A 172 3.00 19.32 -9.63
CA ASP A 172 1.77 20.08 -9.39
C ASP A 172 0.81 19.33 -8.43
N TRP A 173 0.75 17.98 -8.50
CA TRP A 173 -0.03 17.18 -7.56
C TRP A 173 0.41 17.34 -6.10
N LEU A 174 1.72 17.57 -5.90
CA LEU A 174 2.36 17.59 -4.58
C LEU A 174 2.45 18.99 -3.98
N ASP A 175 2.57 20.06 -4.79
CA ASP A 175 2.76 21.40 -4.25
C ASP A 175 1.47 21.96 -3.62
N ALA A 176 1.47 23.16 -3.13
CA ALA A 176 0.37 23.69 -2.34
C ALA A 176 -0.45 24.76 -3.08
N ASP A 177 0.00 25.16 -4.26
CA ASP A 177 -0.71 26.16 -5.05
C ASP A 177 -1.56 25.49 -6.14
N SER A 178 -2.04 26.25 -7.13
CA SER A 178 -2.86 25.75 -8.23
C SER A 178 -2.33 26.26 -9.56
N ASP A 179 -1.04 26.61 -9.60
CA ASP A 179 -0.37 27.12 -10.78
C ASP A 179 0.46 25.99 -11.42
N ILE A 180 0.21 25.68 -12.70
CA ILE A 180 0.99 24.66 -13.40
C ILE A 180 2.46 25.06 -13.50
N ILE A 181 3.37 24.15 -13.14
CA ILE A 181 4.82 24.39 -13.19
C ILE A 181 5.32 24.57 -14.63
N SER A 182 4.66 23.95 -15.60
CA SER A 182 4.96 24.03 -17.03
C SER A 182 3.76 23.66 -17.89
N SER A 183 3.91 23.75 -19.22
CA SER A 183 2.86 23.28 -20.16
C SER A 183 2.60 21.76 -20.12
N TYR A 184 3.39 20.99 -19.40
CA TYR A 184 3.23 19.56 -19.20
C TYR A 184 2.51 19.24 -17.89
N GLY A 185 2.42 20.18 -16.97
CA GLY A 185 1.77 20.04 -15.67
C GLY A 185 0.26 19.89 -15.74
N ALA A 186 -0.36 19.51 -14.62
CA ALA A 186 -1.81 19.35 -14.49
C ALA A 186 -2.30 19.75 -13.10
N GLU A 187 -3.36 20.56 -13.09
CA GLU A 187 -4.01 21.07 -11.90
C GLU A 187 -5.50 20.74 -11.86
N ASP A 188 -6.22 21.26 -10.88
CA ASP A 188 -7.65 21.04 -10.62
C ASP A 188 -8.52 21.09 -11.89
N ALA A 189 -8.25 22.02 -12.82
CA ALA A 189 -9.01 22.16 -14.05
C ALA A 189 -8.87 20.93 -14.97
N ASP A 190 -7.68 20.36 -15.05
CA ASP A 190 -7.40 19.15 -15.85
C ASP A 190 -8.13 17.95 -15.26
N TYR A 191 -7.99 17.71 -13.96
CA TYR A 191 -8.59 16.57 -13.28
C TYR A 191 -10.12 16.65 -13.18
N GLN A 192 -10.68 17.84 -13.04
CA GLN A 192 -12.14 18.06 -13.05
C GLN A 192 -12.78 17.86 -14.43
N SER A 193 -11.99 17.90 -15.51
CA SER A 193 -12.46 17.65 -16.87
C SER A 193 -12.61 16.17 -17.22
N LEU A 194 -12.15 15.26 -16.36
CA LEU A 194 -12.19 13.82 -16.56
C LEU A 194 -13.62 13.25 -16.47
N VAL A 195 -13.82 12.04 -17.01
CA VAL A 195 -15.12 11.32 -16.92
C VAL A 195 -15.54 11.08 -15.46
N VAL A 196 -14.59 10.80 -14.58
CA VAL A 196 -14.78 10.77 -13.13
C VAL A 196 -13.98 11.95 -12.57
N PRO A 197 -14.62 13.09 -12.27
CA PRO A 197 -13.93 14.29 -11.82
C PRO A 197 -13.37 14.14 -10.41
N TYR A 198 -12.15 14.61 -10.21
CA TYR A 198 -11.51 14.79 -8.90
C TYR A 198 -10.62 16.04 -8.92
N LYS A 199 -9.90 16.29 -7.85
CA LYS A 199 -9.00 17.43 -7.70
C LYS A 199 -7.58 16.93 -7.46
N ALA A 200 -6.58 17.75 -7.79
CA ALA A 200 -5.22 17.55 -7.33
C ALA A 200 -5.17 17.49 -5.79
N ALA A 201 -4.24 16.72 -5.24
CA ALA A 201 -4.14 16.59 -3.79
C ALA A 201 -3.56 17.85 -3.13
N ASN A 202 -2.70 18.57 -3.83
CA ASN A 202 -1.97 19.77 -3.37
C ASN A 202 -1.33 19.55 -2.00
N THR A 203 -0.87 18.31 -1.77
CA THR A 203 -0.22 17.87 -0.54
C THR A 203 0.67 16.66 -0.80
N LEU A 204 1.48 16.28 0.20
CA LEU A 204 2.27 15.06 0.14
C LEU A 204 1.38 13.82 -0.02
N LEU A 205 1.82 12.90 -0.87
CA LEU A 205 1.20 11.58 -0.99
C LEU A 205 1.21 10.86 0.37
N ALA A 206 0.12 10.19 0.68
CA ALA A 206 0.03 9.30 1.84
C ALA A 206 0.39 7.85 1.46
N HIS A 207 0.12 7.45 0.20
CA HIS A 207 0.38 6.09 -0.29
C HIS A 207 0.83 6.11 -1.75
N VAL A 208 1.64 5.13 -2.14
CA VAL A 208 2.21 5.05 -3.51
C VAL A 208 1.13 4.87 -4.59
N SER A 209 -0.01 4.25 -4.25
CA SER A 209 -1.13 4.05 -5.20
C SER A 209 -1.75 5.35 -5.70
N GLU A 210 -1.60 6.47 -4.98
CA GLU A 210 -2.06 7.78 -5.42
C GLU A 210 -1.39 8.24 -6.71
N LEU A 211 -0.17 7.74 -7.00
CA LEU A 211 0.51 7.99 -8.28
C LEU A 211 -0.37 7.60 -9.50
N ARG A 212 -1.27 6.63 -9.35
CA ARG A 212 -2.22 6.23 -10.41
C ARG A 212 -3.26 7.28 -10.76
N LEU A 213 -3.42 8.30 -9.93
CA LEU A 213 -4.32 9.42 -10.16
C LEU A 213 -3.63 10.57 -10.90
N VAL A 214 -2.30 10.55 -10.99
CA VAL A 214 -1.52 11.59 -11.66
C VAL A 214 -1.65 11.44 -13.18
N ARG A 215 -1.83 12.57 -13.87
CA ARG A 215 -1.98 12.64 -15.33
C ARG A 215 -0.82 11.92 -16.03
N GLY A 216 -1.15 11.10 -17.02
CA GLY A 216 -0.18 10.36 -17.85
C GLY A 216 0.23 9.00 -17.28
N VAL A 217 -0.04 8.70 -16.01
CA VAL A 217 0.30 7.42 -15.41
C VAL A 217 -0.69 6.33 -15.84
N THR A 218 -0.20 5.35 -16.59
CA THR A 218 -0.95 4.14 -16.94
C THR A 218 -0.66 3.01 -15.96
N ALA A 219 -1.45 1.93 -16.01
CA ALA A 219 -1.22 0.75 -15.17
C ALA A 219 0.17 0.12 -15.42
N ASP A 220 0.61 0.06 -16.67
CA ASP A 220 1.90 -0.52 -17.04
C ASP A 220 3.06 0.35 -16.52
N ILE A 221 2.99 1.67 -16.71
CA ILE A 221 3.98 2.61 -16.19
C ILE A 221 4.05 2.52 -14.65
N PHE A 222 2.89 2.49 -13.99
CA PHE A 222 2.84 2.33 -12.53
C PHE A 222 3.51 1.04 -12.07
N ASN A 223 3.17 -0.10 -12.67
CA ASN A 223 3.70 -1.40 -12.28
C ASN A 223 5.21 -1.50 -12.50
N ASN A 224 5.73 -0.95 -13.62
CA ASN A 224 7.15 -0.93 -13.91
C ASN A 224 7.94 -0.01 -12.96
N LEU A 225 7.31 1.07 -12.50
CA LEU A 225 7.94 2.04 -11.60
C LEU A 225 7.89 1.59 -10.13
N LEU A 226 6.87 0.81 -9.74
CA LEU A 226 6.58 0.42 -8.36
C LEU A 226 7.78 -0.19 -7.59
N PRO A 227 8.65 -1.04 -8.19
CA PRO A 227 9.83 -1.56 -7.49
C PRO A 227 10.84 -0.49 -7.06
N HIS A 228 10.85 0.65 -7.75
CA HIS A 228 11.87 1.70 -7.62
C HIS A 228 11.41 2.91 -6.82
N VAL A 229 10.11 3.03 -6.52
CA VAL A 229 9.53 4.19 -5.82
C VAL A 229 8.90 3.79 -4.50
N CYS A 230 8.73 4.78 -3.65
CA CYS A 230 7.97 4.67 -2.41
C CYS A 230 7.40 6.03 -2.01
N VAL A 231 6.61 6.02 -0.95
CA VAL A 231 6.09 7.21 -0.29
C VAL A 231 6.46 7.13 1.17
N ILE A 232 7.19 8.11 1.67
CA ILE A 232 7.43 8.27 3.10
C ILE A 232 6.43 9.31 3.60
N PRO A 233 5.46 8.93 4.45
CA PRO A 233 4.43 9.85 4.91
C PRO A 233 5.01 11.05 5.64
N ARG A 234 4.53 12.25 5.30
CA ARG A 234 4.92 13.52 5.91
C ARG A 234 6.41 13.86 5.77
N SER A 235 7.13 13.22 4.84
CA SER A 235 8.54 13.48 4.60
C SER A 235 8.82 13.69 3.11
N SER A 236 9.45 14.80 2.78
CA SER A 236 9.97 15.11 1.43
C SER A 236 11.48 14.85 1.31
N VAL A 237 12.08 14.16 2.27
CA VAL A 237 13.51 13.84 2.23
C VAL A 237 13.76 12.75 1.21
N LEU A 238 14.77 12.94 0.36
CA LEU A 238 15.37 11.90 -0.46
C LEU A 238 16.76 11.58 0.08
N SER A 239 16.93 10.34 0.51
CA SER A 239 18.22 9.80 0.93
C SER A 239 18.23 8.34 0.54
N ILE A 240 19.17 7.94 -0.28
CA ILE A 240 19.27 6.57 -0.79
C ILE A 240 20.41 5.85 -0.05
N ASN A 241 20.06 4.75 0.61
CA ASN A 241 21.05 3.91 1.27
C ASN A 241 21.69 2.95 0.26
N ILE A 242 22.95 3.21 -0.08
CA ILE A 242 23.68 2.38 -1.05
C ILE A 242 23.84 0.93 -0.56
N ASN A 243 23.86 0.69 0.74
CA ASN A 243 24.04 -0.66 1.31
C ASN A 243 22.83 -1.56 1.10
N THR A 244 21.62 -0.99 1.09
CA THR A 244 20.37 -1.75 1.06
C THR A 244 19.69 -1.80 -0.31
N LEU A 245 20.24 -1.08 -1.33
CA LEU A 245 19.75 -1.18 -2.70
C LEU A 245 19.78 -2.64 -3.17
N SER A 246 18.70 -3.09 -3.81
CA SER A 246 18.71 -4.40 -4.49
C SER A 246 19.65 -4.38 -5.70
N ASP A 247 20.07 -5.55 -6.15
CA ASP A 247 20.91 -5.66 -7.33
C ASP A 247 20.16 -5.22 -8.60
N GLU A 248 18.83 -5.21 -8.57
CA GLU A 248 17.94 -4.72 -9.64
C GLU A 248 17.70 -3.20 -9.58
N ALA A 249 18.26 -2.49 -8.61
CA ALA A 249 18.05 -1.04 -8.43
C ALA A 249 18.96 -0.17 -9.34
N ALA A 250 19.56 -0.74 -10.38
CA ALA A 250 20.36 0.03 -11.35
C ALA A 250 19.62 1.25 -11.93
N PRO A 251 18.31 1.18 -12.29
CA PRO A 251 17.55 2.35 -12.72
C PRO A 251 17.55 3.48 -11.67
N LEU A 252 17.44 3.13 -10.38
CA LEU A 252 17.43 4.10 -9.30
C LEU A 252 18.82 4.74 -9.10
N LEU A 253 19.89 3.96 -9.12
CA LEU A 253 21.25 4.49 -8.97
C LEU A 253 21.64 5.38 -10.17
N HIS A 254 21.27 5.00 -11.39
CA HIS A 254 21.40 5.83 -12.58
C HIS A 254 20.67 7.17 -12.42
N ALA A 255 19.43 7.13 -11.95
CA ALA A 255 18.60 8.31 -11.80
C ALA A 255 19.12 9.26 -10.70
N ILE A 256 19.47 8.75 -9.52
CA ILE A 256 19.97 9.55 -8.40
C ILE A 256 21.27 10.27 -8.75
N THR A 257 22.12 9.63 -9.56
CA THR A 257 23.35 10.24 -10.06
C THR A 257 23.13 11.18 -11.24
N VAL A 258 21.88 11.48 -11.59
CA VAL A 258 21.48 12.32 -12.74
C VAL A 258 22.17 11.84 -14.05
N GLY A 259 22.25 10.52 -14.24
CA GLY A 259 22.86 9.91 -15.42
C GLY A 259 24.40 9.96 -15.46
N ALA A 260 25.06 10.35 -14.38
CA ALA A 260 26.53 10.34 -14.31
C ALA A 260 27.10 8.92 -14.41
N VAL A 261 26.32 7.93 -13.98
CA VAL A 261 26.56 6.51 -14.20
C VAL A 261 25.48 5.98 -15.14
N ASP A 262 25.87 5.30 -16.19
CA ASP A 262 24.92 4.63 -17.08
C ASP A 262 24.34 3.37 -16.40
N LEU A 263 23.32 2.79 -17.00
CA LEU A 263 22.62 1.62 -16.42
C LEU A 263 23.55 0.42 -16.22
N GLY A 264 24.47 0.18 -17.17
CA GLY A 264 25.44 -0.93 -17.07
C GLY A 264 26.45 -0.71 -15.95
N GLY A 265 26.95 0.52 -15.81
CA GLY A 265 27.83 0.90 -14.70
C GLY A 265 27.14 0.84 -13.36
N ALA A 266 25.87 1.24 -13.28
CA ALA A 266 25.05 1.14 -12.07
C ALA A 266 24.82 -0.32 -11.68
N GLN A 267 24.51 -1.19 -12.63
CA GLN A 267 24.35 -2.62 -12.40
C GLN A 267 25.65 -3.24 -11.88
N SER A 268 26.77 -3.00 -12.56
CA SER A 268 28.08 -3.52 -12.15
C SER A 268 28.51 -3.02 -10.76
N ALA A 269 28.18 -1.78 -10.42
CA ALA A 269 28.46 -1.20 -9.12
C ALA A 269 27.68 -1.92 -8.01
N LEU A 270 26.39 -2.19 -8.23
CA LEU A 270 25.55 -2.89 -7.25
C LEU A 270 25.96 -4.36 -7.08
N GLU A 271 26.28 -5.07 -8.16
CA GLU A 271 26.75 -6.46 -8.12
C GLU A 271 28.12 -6.63 -7.46
N SER A 272 28.99 -5.62 -7.53
CA SER A 272 30.34 -5.65 -6.95
C SER A 272 30.35 -5.26 -5.46
N ARG A 273 29.22 -4.85 -4.89
CA ARG A 273 29.12 -4.42 -3.50
C ARG A 273 29.03 -5.62 -2.57
N ASP A 274 29.80 -5.60 -1.49
CA ASP A 274 29.71 -6.60 -0.43
C ASP A 274 28.37 -6.47 0.33
N GLN A 275 27.88 -7.60 0.86
CA GLN A 275 26.62 -7.61 1.62
C GLN A 275 26.70 -6.82 2.92
N GLN A 276 27.86 -6.80 3.56
CA GLN A 276 28.16 -5.97 4.73
C GLN A 276 28.03 -4.47 4.41
N GLY A 277 28.24 -4.09 3.15
CA GLY A 277 28.18 -2.70 2.71
C GLY A 277 29.30 -1.86 3.32
N PHE A 278 29.04 -0.56 3.44
CA PHE A 278 29.96 0.45 3.90
C PHE A 278 29.59 0.93 5.30
N GLU A 279 30.58 1.16 6.16
CA GLU A 279 30.38 1.71 7.52
C GLU A 279 30.20 3.23 7.52
N SER A 280 30.62 3.90 6.44
CA SER A 280 30.48 5.35 6.30
C SER A 280 30.29 5.77 4.84
N PHE A 281 29.70 6.97 4.66
CA PHE A 281 29.58 7.56 3.33
C PHE A 281 30.95 7.84 2.67
N GLU A 282 31.97 8.20 3.45
CA GLU A 282 33.32 8.43 2.95
C GLU A 282 33.94 7.15 2.40
N GLU A 283 33.72 6.03 3.05
CA GLU A 283 34.15 4.72 2.56
C GLU A 283 33.43 4.36 1.26
N ALA A 284 32.09 4.49 1.21
CA ALA A 284 31.30 4.28 0.01
C ALA A 284 31.77 5.16 -1.15
N ARG A 285 32.03 6.44 -0.90
CA ARG A 285 32.50 7.41 -1.88
C ARG A 285 33.86 7.03 -2.47
N ASN A 286 34.77 6.49 -1.66
CA ASN A 286 36.11 6.11 -2.06
C ASN A 286 36.18 4.70 -2.65
N SER A 287 35.09 3.94 -2.56
CA SER A 287 34.99 2.59 -3.13
C SER A 287 34.90 2.64 -4.66
N ASN A 288 35.19 1.50 -5.30
CA ASN A 288 35.00 1.33 -6.74
C ASN A 288 33.53 1.54 -7.18
N VAL A 289 32.58 1.39 -6.26
CA VAL A 289 31.13 1.57 -6.50
C VAL A 289 30.80 3.03 -6.82
N LEU A 290 31.33 3.98 -6.05
CA LEU A 290 31.02 5.41 -6.21
C LEU A 290 32.16 6.26 -6.76
N SER A 291 33.40 5.77 -6.79
CA SER A 291 34.57 6.55 -7.28
C SER A 291 34.45 6.92 -8.76
N ASN A 292 33.84 6.05 -9.56
CA ASN A 292 33.56 6.34 -10.97
C ASN A 292 32.54 7.48 -11.13
N ILE A 293 31.64 7.66 -10.17
CA ILE A 293 30.67 8.77 -10.12
C ILE A 293 31.40 10.08 -9.81
N ALA A 294 32.28 10.08 -8.81
CA ALA A 294 33.07 11.24 -8.45
C ALA A 294 33.96 11.72 -9.59
N THR A 295 34.50 10.80 -10.40
CA THR A 295 35.30 11.13 -11.60
C THR A 295 34.45 11.59 -12.78
N ALA A 296 33.21 11.08 -12.94
CA ALA A 296 32.27 11.53 -13.98
C ALA A 296 31.81 12.98 -13.74
N GLN A 297 31.76 13.44 -12.50
CA GLN A 297 31.48 14.86 -12.14
C GLN A 297 32.51 15.82 -12.75
N LEU A 298 33.72 15.37 -12.98
CA LEU A 298 34.78 16.17 -13.59
C LEU A 298 34.72 16.21 -15.13
N ARG A 299 33.83 15.45 -15.77
CA ARG A 299 33.64 15.40 -17.22
C ARG A 299 32.35 16.11 -17.66
N PRO A 300 32.39 17.39 -18.03
CA PRO A 300 31.20 18.21 -18.28
C PRO A 300 30.39 17.83 -19.53
N ASN A 301 30.72 16.78 -20.29
CA ASN A 301 30.19 16.57 -21.64
C ASN A 301 29.78 15.13 -22.01
N MET A 302 29.52 14.23 -21.08
CA MET A 302 29.21 12.83 -21.45
C MET A 302 27.78 12.35 -21.10
N GLY A 303 26.83 13.22 -20.95
CA GLY A 303 25.39 12.85 -20.83
C GLY A 303 24.64 13.16 -22.12
N GLY A 304 25.02 12.55 -23.23
CA GLY A 304 24.47 12.84 -24.56
C GLY A 304 23.28 11.95 -24.97
N GLY A 305 22.34 11.64 -24.06
CA GLY A 305 21.07 11.00 -24.44
C GLY A 305 20.00 12.03 -24.84
N PRO A 306 18.98 11.62 -25.63
CA PRO A 306 17.90 12.53 -26.08
C PRO A 306 17.15 13.23 -24.94
N LEU A 307 17.16 12.67 -23.72
CA LEU A 307 16.51 13.23 -22.53
C LEU A 307 17.37 14.27 -21.79
N SER A 308 18.67 14.37 -22.09
CA SER A 308 19.59 15.34 -21.49
C SER A 308 19.75 16.63 -22.33
N ALA A 309 19.20 16.67 -23.53
CA ALA A 309 19.25 17.85 -24.40
C ALA A 309 18.28 18.91 -23.87
N GLY A 310 18.83 19.91 -23.20
CA GLY A 310 18.08 21.04 -22.63
C GLY A 310 17.98 21.04 -21.10
N MET A 311 18.49 20.05 -20.39
CA MET A 311 18.62 20.11 -18.95
C MET A 311 19.72 21.10 -18.56
N PRO A 312 19.45 22.00 -17.58
CA PRO A 312 20.52 22.80 -16.99
C PRO A 312 21.62 21.87 -16.48
N ARG A 313 22.87 22.29 -16.51
CA ARG A 313 24.02 21.54 -15.97
C ARG A 313 23.85 21.41 -14.44
N LEU A 314 23.00 20.48 -14.03
CA LEU A 314 22.82 20.12 -12.64
C LEU A 314 24.06 19.35 -12.23
N GLY A 315 24.89 19.94 -11.38
CA GLY A 315 26.02 19.22 -10.79
C GLY A 315 25.51 17.93 -10.16
N THR A 316 26.16 16.81 -10.44
CA THR A 316 25.87 15.56 -9.74
C THR A 316 26.24 15.75 -8.29
N SER A 317 25.26 15.68 -7.42
CA SER A 317 25.48 15.69 -5.99
C SER A 317 25.31 14.28 -5.46
N LEU A 318 26.28 13.81 -4.71
CA LEU A 318 26.17 12.56 -3.95
C LEU A 318 25.43 12.79 -2.61
N ASP A 319 24.93 14.01 -2.38
CA ASP A 319 24.24 14.39 -1.13
C ASP A 319 22.99 13.54 -0.86
N ASP A 320 22.41 12.96 -1.92
CA ASP A 320 21.25 12.09 -1.82
C ASP A 320 21.60 10.60 -1.55
N ILE A 321 22.90 10.27 -1.47
CA ILE A 321 23.39 8.91 -1.20
C ILE A 321 23.97 8.85 0.20
N GLY A 322 23.65 7.80 0.93
CA GLY A 322 24.11 7.54 2.29
C GLY A 322 24.23 6.05 2.57
N VAL A 323 24.48 5.73 3.84
CA VAL A 323 24.58 4.36 4.35
C VAL A 323 23.63 4.12 5.54
N ARG A 324 22.76 5.09 5.80
CA ARG A 324 21.85 5.06 6.96
C ARG A 324 20.40 4.97 6.52
N SER A 325 19.61 4.30 7.35
CA SER A 325 18.17 4.18 7.14
C SER A 325 17.41 4.50 8.42
N GLU A 326 16.36 5.30 8.27
CA GLU A 326 15.45 5.67 9.36
C GLU A 326 14.02 5.19 9.09
N TYR A 327 13.67 4.87 7.84
CA TYR A 327 12.31 4.54 7.45
C TYR A 327 12.24 3.14 6.87
N PHE A 328 11.33 2.35 7.40
CA PHE A 328 11.13 0.96 7.01
C PHE A 328 9.65 0.69 6.77
N GLU A 329 9.37 -0.24 5.87
CA GLU A 329 8.02 -0.73 5.59
C GLU A 329 7.96 -2.22 5.94
N LEU A 330 7.00 -2.57 6.77
CA LEU A 330 6.67 -3.95 7.11
C LEU A 330 5.39 -4.33 6.36
N ASN A 331 5.51 -5.28 5.45
CA ASN A 331 4.38 -5.92 4.78
C ASN A 331 4.12 -7.26 5.46
N THR A 332 2.95 -7.42 6.05
CA THR A 332 2.57 -8.62 6.81
C THR A 332 1.40 -9.31 6.15
N GLU A 333 1.50 -10.63 5.99
CA GLU A 333 0.40 -11.49 5.61
C GLU A 333 0.11 -12.46 6.77
N VAL A 334 -1.12 -12.43 7.27
CA VAL A 334 -1.60 -13.34 8.31
C VAL A 334 -2.60 -14.30 7.67
N VAL A 335 -2.25 -15.58 7.65
CA VAL A 335 -3.19 -16.66 7.29
C VAL A 335 -3.75 -17.22 8.59
N TYR A 336 -5.06 -17.10 8.81
CA TYR A 336 -5.76 -17.58 10.00
C TYR A 336 -7.05 -18.31 9.61
N GLY A 337 -7.09 -19.61 9.77
CA GLY A 337 -8.15 -20.43 9.21
C GLY A 337 -8.24 -20.28 7.68
N ASP A 338 -9.42 -19.87 7.19
CA ASP A 338 -9.67 -19.59 5.76
C ASP A 338 -9.44 -18.12 5.38
N LEU A 339 -9.08 -17.26 6.33
CA LEU A 339 -8.87 -15.84 6.12
C LEU A 339 -7.39 -15.55 5.80
N ILE A 340 -7.18 -14.71 4.78
CA ILE A 340 -5.88 -14.07 4.51
C ILE A 340 -6.05 -12.58 4.80
N PHE A 341 -5.32 -12.10 5.80
CA PHE A 341 -5.27 -10.70 6.17
C PHE A 341 -3.92 -10.12 5.74
N ARG A 342 -3.94 -8.97 5.05
CA ARG A 342 -2.74 -8.23 4.68
C ARG A 342 -2.73 -6.87 5.33
N GLY A 343 -1.59 -6.51 5.88
CA GLY A 343 -1.38 -5.21 6.51
C GLY A 343 0.01 -4.67 6.22
N THR A 344 0.08 -3.37 5.99
CA THR A 344 1.32 -2.63 5.78
C THR A 344 1.51 -1.66 6.94
N SER A 345 2.71 -1.64 7.54
CA SER A 345 3.10 -0.68 8.58
C SER A 345 4.35 0.05 8.13
N GLN A 346 4.33 1.39 8.12
CA GLN A 346 5.53 2.18 7.88
C GLN A 346 6.07 2.71 9.21
N LEU A 347 7.35 2.45 9.44
CA LEU A 347 8.03 2.64 10.70
C LEU A 347 9.15 3.68 10.55
N ARG A 348 9.32 4.53 11.53
CA ARG A 348 10.49 5.39 11.64
C ARG A 348 11.31 4.99 12.86
N VAL A 349 12.56 4.68 12.63
CA VAL A 349 13.54 4.38 13.66
C VAL A 349 14.23 5.67 14.10
N THR A 350 14.27 5.89 15.40
CA THR A 350 15.04 6.97 16.02
C THR A 350 15.94 6.36 17.11
N LYS A 351 16.90 7.12 17.63
CA LYS A 351 17.77 6.62 18.72
C LYS A 351 16.99 6.18 19.96
N GLU A 352 15.82 6.76 20.19
CA GLU A 352 15.05 6.52 21.41
C GLU A 352 13.97 5.45 21.23
N GLN A 353 13.36 5.38 20.04
CA GLN A 353 12.23 4.48 19.78
C GLN A 353 11.93 4.32 18.30
N VAL A 354 11.25 3.23 17.97
CA VAL A 354 10.60 3.03 16.67
C VAL A 354 9.14 3.50 16.74
N ARG A 355 8.74 4.37 15.80
CA ARG A 355 7.38 4.92 15.71
C ARG A 355 6.69 4.45 14.46
N VAL A 356 5.43 4.10 14.58
CA VAL A 356 4.56 3.85 13.43
C VAL A 356 4.10 5.17 12.84
N LEU A 357 4.31 5.36 11.54
CA LEU A 357 3.87 6.55 10.80
C LEU A 357 2.56 6.32 10.07
N TYR A 358 2.39 5.11 9.54
CA TYR A 358 1.24 4.72 8.71
C TYR A 358 0.90 3.25 8.94
N ARG A 359 -0.38 2.93 8.85
CA ARG A 359 -0.91 1.56 8.75
C ARG A 359 -1.96 1.50 7.65
N GLY A 360 -1.80 0.52 6.75
CA GLY A 360 -2.74 0.19 5.69
C GLY A 360 -3.26 -1.24 5.85
N ILE A 361 -4.47 -1.51 5.40
CA ILE A 361 -5.08 -2.84 5.39
C ILE A 361 -5.53 -3.14 3.97
N GLY A 362 -5.16 -4.32 3.45
CA GLY A 362 -5.69 -4.83 2.18
C GLY A 362 -4.89 -4.42 0.95
N ASP A 363 -3.65 -4.01 1.11
CA ASP A 363 -2.71 -3.70 0.00
C ASP A 363 -2.04 -4.95 -0.56
#